data_e408f74b71b4e0bdcb979087b5d3a148
#
_entry.id   e408f74b71b4e0bdcb979087b5d3a148
#
_cell.length_a   1.000
_cell.length_b   1.000
_cell.length_c   1.000
_cell.angle_alpha   90.00
_cell.angle_beta   90.00
_cell.angle_gamma   90.00
#
_symmetry.space_group_name_H-M   'P 1'
#
loop_
_entity.id
_entity.type
_entity.pdbx_description
1 polymer ?
#
loop_
_entity_poly.entity_id
_entity_poly.type
_entity_poly.pdbx_seq_one_letter_code
_entity_poly.pdbx_strand_id
1 'polypeptide(L)'
;MEERLYKKLESYGRSDFYPFHMPGHKRNPLAVDGDFPVERDITEINGFDNLHHAEDLLKRAQEDVARLYGVPESFYSINGSSGAILAAVSAAVGKGGQILIARNCHKAVYHAIYLRDLGATYIYPCLLYTSDAADE
;
A
#
# COMPACT_ATOMS: atom_id res chain seq x y z
N MET A 1 5.70 -2.78 -25.92
CA MET A 1 4.99 -3.22 -24.70
C MET A 1 5.88 -2.83 -23.54
N GLU A 2 5.46 -1.86 -22.76
CA GLU A 2 6.26 -1.36 -21.63
C GLU A 2 6.47 -2.46 -20.59
N GLU A 3 7.68 -2.53 -20.06
CA GLU A 3 8.09 -3.58 -19.15
C GLU A 3 7.41 -3.37 -17.78
N ARG A 4 6.66 -4.36 -17.32
CA ARG A 4 6.01 -4.32 -16.00
C ARG A 4 7.03 -4.52 -14.88
N LEU A 5 6.80 -3.89 -13.72
CA LEU A 5 7.69 -3.94 -12.55
C LEU A 5 8.19 -5.36 -12.25
N TYR A 6 7.30 -6.36 -12.19
CA TYR A 6 7.70 -7.73 -11.85
C TYR A 6 8.67 -8.36 -12.87
N LYS A 7 8.49 -8.07 -14.18
CA LYS A 7 9.40 -8.55 -15.22
C LYS A 7 10.76 -7.87 -15.13
N LYS A 8 10.77 -6.59 -14.83
CA LYS A 8 12.00 -5.84 -14.65
C LYS A 8 12.79 -6.34 -13.44
N LEU A 9 12.10 -6.64 -12.31
CA LEU A 9 12.71 -7.26 -11.14
C LEU A 9 13.24 -8.66 -11.44
N GLU A 10 12.52 -9.46 -12.23
CA GLU A 10 12.95 -10.77 -12.65
C GLU A 10 14.21 -10.71 -13.54
N SER A 11 14.23 -9.81 -14.52
CA SER A 11 15.40 -9.54 -15.37
C SER A 11 16.60 -9.09 -14.55
N TYR A 12 16.36 -8.17 -13.60
CA TYR A 12 17.41 -7.69 -12.71
C TYR A 12 17.94 -8.83 -11.81
N GLY A 13 17.07 -9.66 -11.26
CA GLY A 13 17.44 -10.81 -10.43
C GLY A 13 18.34 -11.82 -11.16
N ARG A 14 18.17 -11.97 -12.49
CA ARG A 14 18.98 -12.85 -13.36
C ARG A 14 20.24 -12.19 -13.89
N SER A 15 20.43 -10.89 -13.64
CA SER A 15 21.62 -10.16 -14.13
C SER A 15 22.86 -10.54 -13.32
N ASP A 16 24.02 -10.30 -13.90
CA ASP A 16 25.34 -10.49 -13.28
C ASP A 16 25.80 -9.27 -12.46
N PHE A 17 24.95 -8.23 -12.35
CA PHE A 17 25.26 -7.06 -11.53
C PHE A 17 25.40 -7.44 -10.05
N TYR A 18 26.52 -7.11 -9.44
CA TYR A 18 26.67 -7.26 -7.99
C TYR A 18 25.95 -6.14 -7.25
N PRO A 19 25.06 -6.45 -6.28
CA PRO A 19 24.21 -5.46 -5.62
C PRO A 19 24.98 -4.74 -4.50
N PHE A 20 25.65 -3.65 -4.82
CA PHE A 20 26.28 -2.78 -3.81
C PHE A 20 25.29 -1.96 -2.99
N HIS A 21 24.03 -1.95 -3.38
CA HIS A 21 22.92 -1.29 -2.67
C HIS A 21 22.36 -2.15 -1.52
N MET A 22 21.49 -1.57 -0.70
CA MET A 22 20.67 -2.32 0.25
C MET A 22 19.62 -3.19 -0.50
N PRO A 23 19.15 -4.31 0.05
CA PRO A 23 19.44 -4.84 1.38
C PRO A 23 20.78 -5.59 1.50
N GLY A 24 21.18 -5.85 2.77
CA GLY A 24 22.49 -6.40 3.12
C GLY A 24 22.75 -7.85 2.69
N HIS A 25 21.74 -8.66 2.38
CA HIS A 25 21.87 -10.05 1.93
C HIS A 25 22.58 -10.20 0.56
N LYS A 26 22.67 -9.11 -0.22
CA LYS A 26 23.39 -9.08 -1.51
C LYS A 26 23.00 -10.18 -2.49
N ARG A 27 21.71 -10.50 -2.57
CA ARG A 27 21.12 -11.62 -3.33
C ARG A 27 21.63 -13.01 -2.91
N ASN A 28 22.23 -13.13 -1.74
CA ASN A 28 22.66 -14.42 -1.22
C ASN A 28 21.51 -15.11 -0.48
N PRO A 29 20.93 -16.19 -1.02
CA PRO A 29 19.82 -16.89 -0.39
C PRO A 29 20.23 -17.57 0.95
N LEU A 30 21.52 -17.78 1.17
CA LEU A 30 22.03 -18.34 2.44
C LEU A 30 22.13 -17.30 3.55
N ALA A 31 21.93 -16.01 3.25
CA ALA A 31 21.97 -14.94 4.24
C ALA A 31 20.64 -14.72 4.96
N VAL A 32 19.58 -15.43 4.56
CA VAL A 32 18.23 -15.35 5.15
C VAL A 32 17.67 -16.74 5.37
N ASP A 33 16.91 -16.91 6.44
CA ASP A 33 16.19 -18.16 6.69
C ASP A 33 14.88 -18.18 5.89
N GLY A 34 14.61 -19.27 5.20
CA GLY A 34 13.40 -19.47 4.42
C GLY A 34 13.55 -19.17 2.92
N ASP A 35 12.48 -19.40 2.19
CA ASP A 35 12.41 -19.22 0.73
C ASP A 35 11.96 -17.78 0.38
N PHE A 36 12.87 -16.84 0.54
CA PHE A 36 12.65 -15.44 0.18
C PHE A 36 13.24 -15.13 -1.21
N PRO A 37 12.55 -14.36 -2.04
CA PRO A 37 13.02 -13.99 -3.38
C PRO A 37 14.09 -12.89 -3.32
N VAL A 38 15.20 -13.16 -2.62
CA VAL A 38 16.29 -12.20 -2.36
C VAL A 38 16.90 -11.59 -3.63
N GLU A 39 16.79 -12.27 -4.75
CA GLU A 39 17.25 -11.78 -6.05
C GLU A 39 16.42 -10.60 -6.58
N ARG A 40 15.19 -10.42 -6.06
CA ARG A 40 14.26 -9.36 -6.46
C ARG A 40 14.07 -8.29 -5.38
N ASP A 41 14.74 -8.49 -4.24
CA ASP A 41 14.67 -7.54 -3.13
C ASP A 41 15.70 -6.42 -3.35
N ILE A 42 15.18 -5.22 -3.56
CA ILE A 42 15.95 -4.02 -3.92
C ILE A 42 15.47 -2.81 -3.12
N THR A 43 16.25 -1.76 -3.15
CA THR A 43 15.86 -0.41 -2.71
C THR A 43 15.66 0.51 -3.93
N GLU A 44 15.65 1.82 -3.73
CA GLU A 44 15.57 2.84 -4.78
C GLU A 44 16.90 2.88 -5.57
N ILE A 45 17.01 2.03 -6.58
CA ILE A 45 18.14 1.97 -7.48
C ILE A 45 17.81 2.51 -8.86
N ASN A 46 18.83 2.90 -9.61
CA ASN A 46 18.66 3.45 -10.95
C ASN A 46 17.79 2.55 -11.83
N GLY A 47 16.74 3.11 -12.38
CA GLY A 47 15.78 2.45 -13.26
C GLY A 47 14.62 1.75 -12.55
N PHE A 48 14.52 1.77 -11.21
CA PHE A 48 13.42 1.13 -10.48
C PHE A 48 12.48 2.11 -9.76
N ASP A 49 12.74 3.42 -9.90
CA ASP A 49 11.88 4.45 -9.34
C ASP A 49 11.88 4.49 -7.79
N ASN A 50 11.14 5.43 -7.21
CA ASN A 50 10.97 5.59 -5.77
C ASN A 50 9.47 5.74 -5.47
N LEU A 51 8.92 4.91 -4.59
CA LEU A 51 7.48 4.91 -4.32
C LEU A 51 6.97 6.24 -3.74
N HIS A 52 7.78 6.91 -2.93
CA HIS A 52 7.40 8.18 -2.31
C HIS A 52 7.66 9.40 -3.21
N HIS A 53 8.34 9.18 -4.32
CA HIS A 53 8.61 10.20 -5.35
C HIS A 53 8.60 9.54 -6.73
N ALA A 54 7.45 8.97 -7.08
CA ALA A 54 7.28 8.18 -8.29
C ALA A 54 7.30 9.07 -9.54
N GLU A 55 8.23 8.81 -10.46
CA GLU A 55 8.42 9.60 -11.68
C GLU A 55 8.33 8.73 -12.95
N ASP A 56 8.54 7.42 -12.85
CA ASP A 56 8.65 6.52 -14.00
C ASP A 56 7.79 5.24 -13.82
N LEU A 57 8.41 4.11 -13.50
CA LEU A 57 7.80 2.78 -13.49
C LEU A 57 6.66 2.66 -12.47
N LEU A 58 6.86 3.16 -11.26
CA LEU A 58 5.84 3.12 -10.20
C LEU A 58 4.72 4.12 -10.49
N LYS A 59 5.06 5.30 -11.01
CA LYS A 59 4.07 6.28 -11.44
C LYS A 59 3.15 5.70 -12.51
N ARG A 60 3.72 5.10 -13.57
CA ARG A 60 2.92 4.46 -14.63
C ARG A 60 2.03 3.34 -14.08
N ALA A 61 2.56 2.52 -13.15
CA ALA A 61 1.77 1.47 -12.52
C ALA A 61 0.58 2.04 -11.72
N GLN A 62 0.75 3.14 -11.02
CA GLN A 62 -0.33 3.86 -10.33
C GLN A 62 -1.34 4.44 -11.33
N GLU A 63 -0.89 5.05 -12.41
CA GLU A 63 -1.76 5.56 -13.47
C GLU A 63 -2.57 4.46 -14.16
N ASP A 64 -1.97 3.27 -14.36
CA ASP A 64 -2.68 2.10 -14.91
C ASP A 64 -3.81 1.63 -13.98
N VAL A 65 -3.55 1.59 -12.67
CA VAL A 65 -4.58 1.28 -11.67
C VAL A 65 -5.67 2.35 -11.65
N ALA A 66 -5.31 3.63 -11.69
CA ALA A 66 -6.27 4.72 -11.74
C ALA A 66 -7.20 4.60 -12.96
N ARG A 67 -6.64 4.29 -14.13
CA ARG A 67 -7.44 4.05 -15.37
C ARG A 67 -8.35 2.84 -15.23
N LEU A 68 -7.87 1.75 -14.64
CA LEU A 68 -8.66 0.52 -14.47
C LEU A 68 -9.87 0.76 -13.56
N TYR A 69 -9.71 1.53 -12.50
CA TYR A 69 -10.78 1.86 -11.55
C TYR A 69 -11.58 3.11 -11.91
N GLY A 70 -11.20 3.83 -12.98
CA GLY A 70 -11.91 5.03 -13.43
C GLY A 70 -11.81 6.19 -12.41
N VAL A 71 -10.70 6.28 -11.69
CA VAL A 71 -10.45 7.33 -10.70
C VAL A 71 -9.35 8.28 -11.18
N PRO A 72 -9.30 9.55 -10.69
CA PRO A 72 -8.29 10.50 -11.10
C PRO A 72 -6.85 10.06 -10.80
N GLU A 73 -6.64 9.45 -9.62
CA GLU A 73 -5.33 9.04 -9.14
C GLU A 73 -5.43 7.79 -8.28
N SER A 74 -4.36 7.01 -8.19
CA SER A 74 -4.21 5.91 -7.26
C SER A 74 -2.82 5.91 -6.62
N PHE A 75 -2.73 5.39 -5.40
CA PHE A 75 -1.49 5.35 -4.64
C PHE A 75 -1.29 3.97 -4.02
N TYR A 76 -0.08 3.45 -4.07
CA TYR A 76 0.28 2.24 -3.34
C TYR A 76 0.57 2.55 -1.88
N SER A 77 -0.02 1.78 -0.98
CA SER A 77 0.25 1.86 0.46
C SER A 77 1.12 0.70 0.91
N ILE A 78 2.21 1.00 1.60
CA ILE A 78 3.13 -0.01 2.15
C ILE A 78 2.74 -0.48 3.55
N ASN A 79 1.80 0.21 4.22
CA ASN A 79 1.36 -0.11 5.58
C ASN A 79 0.01 -0.85 5.61
N GLY A 80 -0.28 -1.59 4.54
CA GLY A 80 -1.51 -2.37 4.40
C GLY A 80 -2.77 -1.51 4.36
N SER A 81 -3.93 -2.15 4.37
CA SER A 81 -5.23 -1.48 4.35
C SER A 81 -5.44 -0.57 5.57
N SER A 82 -4.88 -0.91 6.73
CA SER A 82 -4.96 -0.06 7.92
C SER A 82 -4.29 1.29 7.70
N GLY A 83 -3.09 1.31 7.09
CA GLY A 83 -2.40 2.54 6.71
C GLY A 83 -3.17 3.36 5.68
N ALA A 84 -3.75 2.68 4.69
CA ALA A 84 -4.58 3.33 3.67
C ALA A 84 -5.84 3.98 4.28
N ILE A 85 -6.52 3.31 5.23
CA ILE A 85 -7.66 3.88 5.95
C ILE A 85 -7.25 5.11 6.77
N LEU A 86 -6.13 5.03 7.49
CA LEU A 86 -5.62 6.18 8.26
C LEU A 86 -5.34 7.38 7.35
N ALA A 87 -4.70 7.14 6.21
CA ALA A 87 -4.41 8.19 5.23
C ALA A 87 -5.70 8.78 4.64
N ALA A 88 -6.65 7.93 4.23
CA ALA A 88 -7.92 8.37 3.64
C ALA A 88 -8.75 9.23 4.61
N VAL A 89 -8.91 8.77 5.86
CA VAL A 89 -9.64 9.56 6.88
C VAL A 89 -8.92 10.86 7.17
N SER A 90 -7.57 10.83 7.25
CA SER A 90 -6.77 12.03 7.52
C SER A 90 -6.83 13.07 6.40
N ALA A 91 -6.98 12.62 5.16
CA ALA A 91 -7.14 13.49 4.00
C ALA A 91 -8.56 14.06 3.91
N ALA A 92 -9.58 13.24 4.24
CA ALA A 92 -10.98 13.64 4.12
C ALA A 92 -11.47 14.56 5.27
N VAL A 93 -10.91 14.41 6.48
CA VAL A 93 -11.40 15.12 7.66
C VAL A 93 -10.25 15.87 8.33
N GLY A 94 -10.38 17.19 8.43
CA GLY A 94 -9.42 18.04 9.13
C GLY A 94 -9.33 17.69 10.63
N LYS A 95 -8.19 18.00 11.25
CA LYS A 95 -8.00 17.78 12.70
C LYS A 95 -9.10 18.49 13.51
N GLY A 96 -9.66 17.82 14.50
CA GLY A 96 -10.79 18.32 15.30
C GLY A 96 -12.16 18.31 14.60
N GLY A 97 -12.22 17.78 13.37
CA GLY A 97 -13.46 17.69 12.60
C GLY A 97 -14.42 16.61 13.11
N GLN A 98 -15.56 16.45 12.42
CA GLN A 98 -16.60 15.48 12.76
C GLN A 98 -16.65 14.37 11.72
N ILE A 99 -16.86 13.12 12.17
CA ILE A 99 -16.99 11.96 11.30
C ILE A 99 -18.19 11.12 11.73
N LEU A 100 -18.95 10.64 10.73
CA LEU A 100 -20.01 9.66 10.92
C LEU A 100 -19.50 8.28 10.51
N ILE A 101 -19.56 7.31 11.43
CA ILE A 101 -19.00 5.97 11.21
C ILE A 101 -19.98 4.87 11.65
N ALA A 102 -19.88 3.72 11.00
CA ALA A 102 -20.53 2.51 11.49
C ALA A 102 -19.85 2.01 12.77
N ARG A 103 -20.65 1.63 13.80
CA ARG A 103 -20.08 1.16 15.07
C ARG A 103 -19.26 -0.11 14.94
N ASN A 104 -19.53 -0.93 13.94
CA ASN A 104 -18.81 -2.17 13.62
C ASN A 104 -17.68 -1.98 12.60
N CYS A 105 -17.25 -0.75 12.30
CA CYS A 105 -16.16 -0.51 11.37
C CYS A 105 -14.81 -1.05 11.91
N HIS A 106 -13.85 -1.23 11.00
CA HIS A 106 -12.51 -1.71 11.35
C HIS A 106 -11.80 -0.77 12.32
N LYS A 107 -11.01 -1.32 13.25
CA LYS A 107 -10.26 -0.57 14.29
C LYS A 107 -9.39 0.57 13.74
N ALA A 108 -8.92 0.48 12.50
CA ALA A 108 -8.14 1.55 11.87
C ALA A 108 -8.89 2.89 11.80
N VAL A 109 -10.22 2.87 11.63
CA VAL A 109 -11.05 4.09 11.65
C VAL A 109 -11.04 4.73 13.04
N TYR A 110 -11.14 3.93 14.10
CA TYR A 110 -11.02 4.42 15.48
C TYR A 110 -9.65 5.00 15.78
N HIS A 111 -8.58 4.38 15.24
CA HIS A 111 -7.23 4.93 15.35
C HIS A 111 -7.11 6.28 14.63
N ALA A 112 -7.73 6.43 13.46
CA ALA A 112 -7.76 7.71 12.75
C ALA A 112 -8.49 8.81 13.56
N ILE A 113 -9.64 8.47 14.19
CA ILE A 113 -10.37 9.37 15.07
C ILE A 113 -9.46 9.85 16.21
N TYR A 114 -8.79 8.94 16.88
CA TYR A 114 -7.89 9.26 17.97
C TYR A 114 -6.70 10.13 17.52
N LEU A 115 -6.03 9.74 16.45
CA LEU A 115 -4.84 10.45 15.94
C LEU A 115 -5.16 11.86 15.42
N ARG A 116 -6.37 12.05 14.90
CA ARG A 116 -6.82 13.33 14.33
C ARG A 116 -7.69 14.15 15.27
N ASP A 117 -7.91 13.65 16.50
CA ASP A 117 -8.77 14.30 17.50
C ASP A 117 -10.17 14.61 16.95
N LEU A 118 -10.79 13.61 16.28
CA LEU A 118 -12.08 13.78 15.63
C LEU A 118 -13.24 13.53 16.59
N GLY A 119 -14.31 14.32 16.48
CA GLY A 119 -15.62 14.00 17.05
C GLY A 119 -16.29 12.90 16.22
N ALA A 120 -16.77 11.82 16.87
CA ALA A 120 -17.39 10.70 16.18
C ALA A 120 -18.86 10.55 16.53
N THR A 121 -19.69 10.43 15.49
CA THR A 121 -21.09 10.00 15.60
C THR A 121 -21.23 8.59 15.04
N TYR A 122 -22.00 7.74 15.71
CA TYR A 122 -22.07 6.32 15.37
C TYR A 122 -23.42 5.94 14.76
N ILE A 123 -23.36 5.21 13.64
CA ILE A 123 -24.49 4.45 13.13
C ILE A 123 -24.36 3.02 13.67
N TYR A 124 -25.42 2.54 14.30
CA TYR A 124 -25.46 1.17 14.81
C TYR A 124 -26.11 0.27 13.76
N PRO A 125 -25.43 -0.83 13.34
CA PRO A 125 -26.04 -1.80 12.44
C PRO A 125 -27.24 -2.45 13.11
N CYS A 126 -28.29 -2.73 12.32
CA CYS A 126 -29.42 -3.51 12.79
C CYS A 126 -28.97 -4.97 13.02
N LEU A 127 -29.35 -5.56 14.14
CA LEU A 127 -29.00 -6.95 14.48
C LEU A 127 -29.52 -7.99 13.47
N LEU A 128 -30.50 -7.62 12.62
CA LEU A 128 -31.06 -8.46 11.56
C LEU A 128 -30.19 -8.46 10.27
N TYR A 129 -29.22 -7.57 10.16
CA TYR A 129 -28.36 -7.40 8.99
C TYR A 129 -26.87 -7.38 9.39
N THR A 130 -26.47 -8.30 10.22
CA THR A 130 -25.05 -8.62 10.40
C THR A 130 -24.60 -9.66 9.38
N SER A 131 -25.08 -9.57 8.15
CA SER A 131 -24.47 -10.37 7.10
C SER A 131 -23.16 -9.71 6.72
N ASP A 132 -22.12 -10.44 6.88
CA ASP A 132 -20.87 -10.17 6.23
C ASP A 132 -21.10 -10.30 4.72
N ALA A 133 -21.12 -9.17 4.01
CA ALA A 133 -21.27 -9.15 2.56
C ALA A 133 -20.11 -9.86 1.83
N ALA A 134 -19.18 -10.45 2.57
CA ALA A 134 -18.08 -11.23 2.04
C ALA A 134 -18.39 -12.75 1.99
N ASP A 135 -19.53 -13.19 2.52
CA ASP A 135 -19.91 -14.61 2.56
C ASP A 135 -20.93 -15.02 1.49
N GLU A 136 -21.21 -14.15 0.49
CA GLU A 136 -22.03 -14.49 -0.69
C GLU A 136 -21.20 -14.58 -1.98
#